data_41c0ff90064ed9c79d41a285f2a89eaa
#
_entry.id   41c0ff90064ed9c79d41a285f2a89eaa
#
_cell.length_a   1.000
_cell.length_b   1.000
_cell.length_c   1.000
_cell.angle_alpha   90.00
_cell.angle_beta   90.00
_cell.angle_gamma   90.00
#
_symmetry.space_group_name_H-M   'P 1'
#
loop_
_entity.id
_entity.type
_entity.pdbx_description
1 polymer ?
#
loop_
_entity_poly.entity_id
_entity_poly.type
_entity_poly.pdbx_seq_one_letter_code
_entity_poly.pdbx_strand_id
1 'polypeptide(L)'
;MKIGVEYSFLSYHDREDQLFDNRHRIKGFVSIAPKFGNWKVGWRCMAQTTFRDKRYGPYRFNPKTYLRNRLSVAWSIPQTDLKLHFSEEFWWRLYKPGDNIIDQLRTIAGLEYSINKRHALDFFVRSDNEIQVKNPENVLYFGVAYSFK
;
A
#
# COMPACT_ATOMS: atom_id res chain seq x y z
N MET A 1 -8.96 4.25 16.75
CA MET A 1 -7.70 4.78 16.20
C MET A 1 -6.62 3.75 16.39
N LYS A 2 -5.75 3.52 15.39
CA LYS A 2 -4.57 2.64 15.48
C LYS A 2 -3.34 3.43 15.04
N ILE A 3 -2.24 3.23 15.75
CA ILE A 3 -0.93 3.81 15.44
C ILE A 3 0.05 2.64 15.39
N GLY A 4 0.97 2.65 14.45
CA GLY A 4 1.98 1.60 14.34
C GLY A 4 3.24 2.05 13.62
N VAL A 5 4.31 1.31 13.90
CA VAL A 5 5.59 1.43 13.21
C VAL A 5 5.96 0.05 12.68
N GLU A 6 6.48 0.00 11.47
CA GLU A 6 6.89 -1.22 10.80
C GLU A 6 8.28 -1.03 10.19
N TYR A 7 9.14 -2.01 10.37
CA TYR A 7 10.41 -2.11 9.68
C TYR A 7 10.38 -3.32 8.73
N SER A 8 10.90 -3.15 7.53
CA SER A 8 11.03 -4.22 6.54
C SER A 8 12.43 -4.20 5.95
N PHE A 9 13.07 -5.35 5.93
CA PHE A 9 14.25 -5.61 5.12
C PHE A 9 13.79 -6.24 3.81
N LEU A 10 14.24 -5.70 2.68
CA LEU A 10 13.88 -6.14 1.34
C LEU A 10 15.18 -6.47 0.60
N SER A 11 15.27 -7.68 0.08
CA SER A 11 16.40 -8.10 -0.75
C SER A 11 15.87 -8.51 -2.12
N TYR A 12 16.31 -7.80 -3.16
CA TYR A 12 15.94 -8.07 -4.54
C TYR A 12 17.15 -8.66 -5.24
N HIS A 13 16.98 -9.76 -5.95
CA HIS A 13 17.99 -10.31 -6.82
C HIS A 13 17.88 -9.63 -8.19
N ASP A 14 18.89 -8.83 -8.53
CA ASP A 14 19.01 -8.28 -9.87
C ASP A 14 19.60 -9.35 -10.80
N ARG A 15 18.83 -9.71 -11.84
CA ARG A 15 19.20 -10.78 -12.77
C ARG A 15 20.30 -10.35 -13.75
N GLU A 16 20.40 -9.06 -14.04
CA GLU A 16 21.39 -8.54 -14.99
C GLU A 16 22.78 -8.51 -14.35
N ASP A 17 22.89 -8.03 -13.11
CA ASP A 17 24.17 -7.89 -12.40
C ASP A 17 24.48 -9.06 -11.47
N GLN A 18 23.57 -10.04 -11.30
CA GLN A 18 23.64 -11.15 -10.34
C GLN A 18 23.91 -10.71 -8.90
N LEU A 19 23.54 -9.47 -8.55
CA LEU A 19 23.76 -8.85 -7.25
C LEU A 19 22.43 -8.72 -6.48
N PHE A 20 22.54 -8.73 -5.15
CA PHE A 20 21.40 -8.43 -4.29
C PHE A 20 21.32 -6.93 -4.02
N ASP A 21 20.18 -6.33 -4.36
CA ASP A 21 19.82 -4.95 -3.99
C ASP A 21 19.08 -4.99 -2.66
N ASN A 22 19.78 -4.65 -1.59
CA ASN A 22 19.20 -4.63 -0.25
C ASN A 22 18.60 -3.27 0.05
N ARG A 23 17.42 -3.26 0.65
CA ARG A 23 16.71 -2.05 1.03
C ARG A 23 16.15 -2.17 2.44
N HIS A 24 16.31 -1.09 3.19
CA HIS A 24 15.71 -0.93 4.51
C HIS A 24 14.52 0.01 4.41
N ARG A 25 13.37 -0.41 4.88
CA ARG A 25 12.14 0.37 4.83
C ARG A 25 11.56 0.54 6.21
N ILE A 26 11.35 1.80 6.61
CA ILE A 26 10.68 2.18 7.84
C ILE A 26 9.34 2.81 7.47
N LYS A 27 8.29 2.42 8.16
CA LYS A 27 6.94 2.97 8.00
C LYS A 27 6.38 3.34 9.36
N GLY A 28 5.77 4.52 9.45
CA GLY A 28 4.94 4.92 10.58
C GLY A 28 3.54 5.26 10.08
N PHE A 29 2.49 4.84 10.77
CA PHE A 29 1.12 5.11 10.31
C PHE A 29 0.16 5.42 11.45
N VAL A 30 -0.86 6.20 11.09
CA VAL A 30 -2.07 6.43 11.88
C VAL A 30 -3.25 6.01 11.03
N SER A 31 -4.24 5.33 11.64
CA SER A 31 -5.48 4.97 10.94
C SER A 31 -6.69 5.07 11.84
N ILE A 32 -7.81 5.47 11.25
CA ILE A 32 -9.14 5.47 11.84
C ILE A 32 -10.09 4.75 10.89
N ALA A 33 -11.03 4.01 11.44
CA ALA A 33 -12.00 3.26 10.63
C ALA A 33 -13.33 3.10 11.41
N PRO A 34 -14.13 4.18 11.55
CA PRO A 34 -15.44 4.09 12.17
C PRO A 34 -16.39 3.22 11.36
N LYS A 35 -17.36 2.62 12.07
CA LYS A 35 -18.48 1.90 11.49
C LYS A 35 -19.78 2.68 11.66
N PHE A 36 -20.62 2.67 10.62
CA PHE A 36 -21.95 3.28 10.58
C PHE A 36 -22.92 2.25 10.02
N GLY A 37 -23.58 1.49 10.90
CA GLY A 37 -24.41 0.38 10.49
C GLY A 37 -23.59 -0.68 9.72
N ASN A 38 -23.97 -0.92 8.48
CA ASN A 38 -23.29 -1.88 7.58
C ASN A 38 -22.09 -1.28 6.83
N TRP A 39 -21.84 0.01 6.99
CA TRP A 39 -20.73 0.72 6.36
C TRP A 39 -19.55 0.87 7.30
N LYS A 40 -18.36 0.74 6.75
CA LYS A 40 -17.11 1.08 7.41
C LYS A 40 -16.33 2.03 6.52
N VAL A 41 -16.05 3.22 7.02
CA VAL A 41 -15.23 4.22 6.33
C VAL A 41 -13.89 4.28 7.03
N GLY A 42 -12.80 4.24 6.29
CA GLY A 42 -11.45 4.24 6.83
C GLY A 42 -10.57 5.32 6.20
N TRP A 43 -9.73 5.90 7.01
CA TRP A 43 -8.62 6.74 6.57
C TRP A 43 -7.33 6.27 7.21
N ARG A 44 -6.26 6.22 6.43
CA ARG A 44 -4.91 5.91 6.90
C ARG A 44 -3.90 6.87 6.29
N CYS A 45 -3.13 7.52 7.15
CA CYS A 45 -1.94 8.28 6.77
C CYS A 45 -0.70 7.49 7.17
N MET A 46 0.27 7.37 6.26
CA MET A 46 1.50 6.61 6.45
C MET A 46 2.69 7.40 5.91
N ALA A 47 3.70 7.62 6.74
CA ALA A 47 5.02 8.04 6.31
C ALA A 47 5.88 6.79 6.05
N GLN A 48 6.49 6.71 4.87
CA GLN A 48 7.34 5.59 4.47
C GLN A 48 8.67 6.13 3.97
N THR A 49 9.77 5.63 4.54
CA THR A 49 11.13 5.94 4.08
C THR A 49 11.84 4.66 3.70
N THR A 50 12.44 4.61 2.52
CA THR A 50 13.20 3.47 2.01
C THR A 50 14.62 3.91 1.73
N PHE A 51 15.58 3.22 2.34
CA PHE A 51 17.01 3.35 2.13
C PHE A 51 17.48 2.20 1.24
N ARG A 52 18.34 2.49 0.28
CA ARG A 52 18.96 1.49 -0.60
C ARG A 52 20.45 1.41 -0.27
N ASP A 53 20.93 0.21 0.03
CA ASP A 53 22.37 -0.04 0.17
C ASP A 53 23.05 0.11 -1.19
N LYS A 54 24.00 1.04 -1.26
CA LYS A 54 24.88 1.15 -2.44
C LYS A 54 26.20 0.47 -2.14
N ARG A 55 26.48 -0.61 -2.86
CA ARG A 55 27.71 -1.38 -2.67
C ARG A 55 28.95 -0.75 -3.32
N TYR A 56 28.75 0.16 -4.29
CA TYR A 56 29.85 0.76 -5.06
C TYR A 56 29.69 2.27 -5.16
N GLY A 57 30.78 2.99 -4.87
CA GLY A 57 30.87 4.45 -4.94
C GLY A 57 30.70 5.14 -3.60
N PRO A 58 30.84 6.47 -3.55
CA PRO A 58 30.69 7.22 -2.32
C PRO A 58 29.27 7.03 -1.77
N TYR A 59 29.18 6.70 -0.48
CA TYR A 59 27.90 6.58 0.22
C TYR A 59 27.13 7.88 0.07
N ARG A 60 26.01 7.82 -0.62
CA ARG A 60 25.06 8.93 -0.68
C ARG A 60 23.83 8.51 0.09
N PHE A 61 23.53 9.25 1.15
CA PHE A 61 22.26 9.14 1.84
C PHE A 61 21.14 9.43 0.84
N ASN A 62 20.36 8.41 0.48
CA ASN A 62 19.35 8.50 -0.58
C ASN A 62 18.00 7.95 -0.14
N PRO A 63 17.40 8.46 0.94
CA PRO A 63 16.09 7.99 1.32
C PRO A 63 15.06 8.41 0.28
N LYS A 64 14.25 7.44 -0.17
CA LYS A 64 13.00 7.72 -0.86
C LYS A 64 11.89 7.79 0.18
N THR A 65 11.39 9.00 0.43
CA THR A 65 10.34 9.24 1.43
C THR A 65 9.03 9.56 0.74
N TYR A 66 7.96 8.89 1.17
CA TYR A 66 6.60 9.09 0.71
C TYR A 66 5.67 9.34 1.88
N LEU A 67 4.72 10.25 1.69
CA LEU A 67 3.52 10.35 2.51
C LEU A 67 2.38 9.68 1.74
N ARG A 68 1.80 8.65 2.34
CA ARG A 68 0.75 7.86 1.72
C ARG A 68 -0.56 8.07 2.47
N ASN A 69 -1.58 8.48 1.74
CA ASN A 69 -2.92 8.66 2.30
C ASN A 69 -3.86 7.68 1.61
N ARG A 70 -4.54 6.84 2.39
CA ARG A 70 -5.53 5.90 1.90
C ARG A 70 -6.90 6.19 2.49
N LEU A 71 -7.87 6.39 1.62
CA LEU A 71 -9.28 6.37 1.92
C LEU A 71 -9.85 5.00 1.58
N SER A 72 -10.77 4.50 2.38
CA SER A 72 -11.41 3.21 2.14
C SER A 72 -12.86 3.23 2.59
N VAL A 73 -13.69 2.50 1.86
CA VAL A 73 -15.07 2.23 2.22
C VAL A 73 -15.31 0.73 2.09
N ALA A 74 -16.05 0.18 3.03
CA ALA A 74 -16.51 -1.19 2.96
C ALA A 74 -17.97 -1.27 3.37
N TRP A 75 -18.74 -2.10 2.68
CA TRP A 75 -20.15 -2.33 2.91
C TRP A 75 -20.41 -3.81 3.12
N SER A 76 -20.86 -4.16 4.32
CA SER A 76 -21.34 -5.51 4.62
C SER A 76 -22.76 -5.65 4.10
N ILE A 77 -22.98 -6.54 3.13
CA ILE A 77 -24.28 -6.73 2.51
C ILE A 77 -25.20 -7.40 3.55
N PRO A 78 -26.35 -6.77 3.90
CA PRO A 78 -27.24 -7.30 4.91
C PRO A 78 -27.70 -8.73 4.58
N GLN A 79 -27.82 -9.60 5.59
CA GLN A 79 -28.29 -11.00 5.48
C GLN A 79 -27.41 -11.89 4.58
N THR A 80 -26.17 -11.49 4.32
CA THR A 80 -25.19 -12.29 3.55
C THR A 80 -23.85 -12.31 4.26
N ASP A 81 -22.99 -13.25 3.89
CA ASP A 81 -21.60 -13.32 4.33
C ASP A 81 -20.64 -12.54 3.39
N LEU A 82 -21.19 -11.63 2.60
CA LEU A 82 -20.45 -10.84 1.61
C LEU A 82 -20.18 -9.42 2.11
N LYS A 83 -18.99 -8.93 1.79
CA LYS A 83 -18.58 -7.55 2.04
C LYS A 83 -17.86 -6.98 0.81
N LEU A 84 -18.43 -5.93 0.24
CA LEU A 84 -17.76 -5.13 -0.78
C LEU A 84 -16.79 -4.16 -0.15
N HIS A 85 -15.65 -3.94 -0.77
CA HIS A 85 -14.71 -2.91 -0.34
C HIS A 85 -14.08 -2.18 -1.51
N PHE A 86 -13.78 -0.91 -1.28
CA PHE A 86 -13.08 -0.04 -2.21
C PHE A 86 -12.06 0.79 -1.43
N SER A 87 -10.92 1.05 -2.01
CA SER A 87 -9.95 1.99 -1.44
C SER A 87 -9.15 2.68 -2.51
N GLU A 88 -8.79 3.92 -2.21
CA GLU A 88 -7.93 4.78 -3.01
C GLU A 88 -6.75 5.24 -2.17
N GLU A 89 -5.52 5.09 -2.66
CA GLU A 89 -4.31 5.44 -1.96
C GLU A 89 -3.42 6.32 -2.83
N PHE A 90 -3.11 7.51 -2.33
CA PHE A 90 -2.25 8.51 -2.96
C PHE A 90 -0.86 8.44 -2.38
N TRP A 91 0.16 8.44 -3.23
CA TRP A 91 1.56 8.44 -2.83
C TRP A 91 2.18 9.79 -3.15
N TRP A 92 2.42 10.57 -2.12
CA TRP A 92 3.03 11.89 -2.22
C TRP A 92 4.54 11.78 -2.02
N ARG A 93 5.30 12.19 -3.02
CA ARG A 93 6.77 12.16 -3.00
C ARG A 93 7.32 13.32 -2.17
N LEU A 94 8.19 13.03 -1.20
CA LEU A 94 8.78 14.03 -0.31
C LEU A 94 10.31 14.10 -0.40
N TYR A 95 10.96 13.30 -1.24
CA TYR A 95 12.41 13.17 -1.27
C TYR A 95 13.12 14.04 -2.31
N LYS A 96 12.41 14.80 -3.12
CA LYS A 96 12.95 15.77 -4.06
C LYS A 96 12.46 17.17 -3.67
N PRO A 97 13.37 18.07 -3.21
CA PRO A 97 13.02 19.46 -2.94
C PRO A 97 12.46 20.14 -4.19
N GLY A 98 11.36 20.87 -4.05
CA GLY A 98 10.67 21.57 -5.15
C GLY A 98 9.77 20.70 -6.03
N ASP A 99 9.73 19.39 -5.81
CA ASP A 99 9.02 18.41 -6.62
C ASP A 99 8.03 17.62 -5.74
N ASN A 100 7.16 18.35 -5.02
CA ASN A 100 6.13 17.77 -4.16
C ASN A 100 4.94 17.33 -5.00
N ILE A 101 5.04 16.16 -5.63
CA ILE A 101 4.01 15.63 -6.51
C ILE A 101 3.41 14.33 -5.98
N ILE A 102 2.18 14.08 -6.38
CA ILE A 102 1.59 12.74 -6.24
C ILE A 102 2.07 11.95 -7.45
N ASP A 103 2.93 10.95 -7.22
CA ASP A 103 3.54 10.16 -8.30
C ASP A 103 2.87 8.81 -8.51
N GLN A 104 2.05 8.36 -7.58
CA GLN A 104 1.34 7.09 -7.69
C GLN A 104 -0.06 7.15 -7.08
N LEU A 105 -1.00 6.56 -7.79
CA LEU A 105 -2.37 6.33 -7.37
C LEU A 105 -2.61 4.82 -7.34
N ARG A 106 -3.14 4.30 -6.22
CA ARG A 106 -3.50 2.90 -6.08
C ARG A 106 -4.97 2.75 -5.76
N THR A 107 -5.69 2.12 -6.67
CA THR A 107 -7.10 1.78 -6.52
C THR A 107 -7.25 0.30 -6.21
N ILE A 108 -8.05 -0.06 -5.24
CA ILE A 108 -8.40 -1.46 -4.92
C ILE A 108 -9.92 -1.55 -4.81
N ALA A 109 -10.51 -2.51 -5.51
CA ALA A 109 -11.91 -2.89 -5.37
C ALA A 109 -11.99 -4.41 -5.16
N GLY A 110 -12.83 -4.86 -4.25
CA GLY A 110 -12.90 -6.29 -3.96
C GLY A 110 -14.18 -6.72 -3.25
N LEU A 111 -14.31 -8.03 -3.16
CA LEU A 111 -15.41 -8.75 -2.53
C LEU A 111 -14.84 -9.77 -1.54
N GLU A 112 -15.09 -9.57 -0.26
CA GLU A 112 -14.74 -10.52 0.80
C GLU A 112 -15.95 -11.42 1.06
N TYR A 113 -15.73 -12.74 1.05
CA TYR A 113 -16.69 -13.77 1.45
C TYR A 113 -16.25 -14.39 2.77
N SER A 114 -17.07 -14.26 3.81
CA SER A 114 -16.81 -14.85 5.12
C SER A 114 -17.33 -16.29 5.14
N ILE A 115 -16.44 -17.28 5.06
CA ILE A 115 -16.79 -18.70 5.13
C ILE A 115 -17.35 -19.04 6.51
N ASN A 116 -16.76 -18.44 7.55
CA ASN A 116 -17.21 -18.51 8.94
C ASN A 116 -16.58 -17.37 9.76
N LYS A 117 -16.76 -17.39 11.10
CA LYS A 117 -16.23 -16.35 12.00
C LYS A 117 -14.69 -16.21 11.98
N ARG A 118 -13.97 -17.23 11.53
CA ARG A 118 -12.49 -17.27 11.53
C ARG A 118 -11.89 -17.22 10.13
N HIS A 119 -12.62 -17.60 9.10
CA HIS A 119 -12.11 -17.79 7.75
C HIS A 119 -12.81 -16.87 6.77
N ALA A 120 -12.07 -16.17 5.94
CA ALA A 120 -12.62 -15.38 4.85
C ALA A 120 -11.73 -15.45 3.60
N LEU A 121 -12.36 -15.36 2.43
CA LEU A 121 -11.74 -15.22 1.12
C LEU A 121 -12.01 -13.79 0.61
N ASP A 122 -11.00 -13.15 0.07
CA ASP A 122 -11.10 -11.82 -0.53
C ASP A 122 -10.62 -11.89 -1.97
N PHE A 123 -11.51 -11.56 -2.90
CA PHE A 123 -11.23 -11.44 -4.33
C PHE A 123 -11.13 -9.96 -4.65
N PHE A 124 -10.01 -9.53 -5.23
CA PHE A 124 -9.82 -8.11 -5.49
C PHE A 124 -9.12 -7.83 -6.81
N VAL A 125 -9.39 -6.64 -7.33
CA VAL A 125 -8.65 -6.03 -8.42
C VAL A 125 -7.91 -4.83 -7.85
N ARG A 126 -6.63 -4.71 -8.17
CA ARG A 126 -5.78 -3.57 -7.80
C ARG A 126 -5.19 -2.96 -9.05
N SER A 127 -5.35 -1.64 -9.19
CA SER A 127 -4.69 -0.84 -10.21
C SER A 127 -3.66 0.05 -9.54
N ASP A 128 -2.41 -0.05 -9.97
CA ASP A 128 -1.32 0.84 -9.61
C ASP A 128 -1.01 1.73 -10.81
N ASN A 129 -1.30 3.02 -10.70
CA ASN A 129 -1.11 3.99 -11.77
C ASN A 129 -0.04 4.99 -11.36
N GLU A 130 1.03 5.09 -12.13
CA GLU A 130 1.98 6.19 -12.00
C GLU A 130 1.41 7.43 -12.68
N ILE A 131 1.49 8.57 -11.98
CA ILE A 131 1.02 9.87 -12.46
C ILE A 131 2.11 10.90 -12.26
N GLN A 132 2.13 11.95 -13.09
CA GLN A 132 3.11 13.05 -13.00
C GLN A 132 4.58 12.59 -13.07
N VAL A 133 4.85 11.46 -13.74
CA VAL A 133 6.19 10.95 -14.03
C VAL A 133 6.46 10.95 -15.52
N LYS A 134 7.73 10.95 -15.93
CA LYS A 134 8.11 11.09 -17.33
C LYS A 134 7.63 9.93 -18.22
N ASN A 135 7.66 8.70 -17.71
CA ASN A 135 7.19 7.49 -18.38
C ASN A 135 6.29 6.74 -17.38
N PRO A 136 4.97 7.01 -17.35
CA PRO A 136 4.09 6.40 -16.38
C PRO A 136 3.83 4.93 -16.70
N GLU A 137 3.96 4.07 -15.70
CA GLU A 137 3.58 2.67 -15.76
C GLU A 137 2.23 2.47 -15.08
N ASN A 138 1.37 1.68 -15.72
CA ASN A 138 0.08 1.29 -15.18
C ASN A 138 0.01 -0.23 -15.10
N VAL A 139 -0.21 -0.76 -13.89
CA VAL A 139 -0.24 -2.20 -13.66
C VAL A 139 -1.56 -2.59 -13.03
N LEU A 140 -2.22 -3.60 -13.62
CA LEU A 140 -3.45 -4.18 -13.11
C LEU A 140 -3.16 -5.56 -12.53
N TYR A 141 -3.62 -5.79 -11.29
CA TYR A 141 -3.48 -7.05 -10.58
C TYR A 141 -4.86 -7.64 -10.27
N PHE A 142 -4.97 -8.95 -10.41
CA PHE A 142 -6.06 -9.74 -9.86
C PHE A 142 -5.52 -10.57 -8.72
N GLY A 143 -6.18 -10.55 -7.59
CA GLY A 143 -5.70 -11.23 -6.40
C GLY A 143 -6.80 -11.95 -5.65
N VAL A 144 -6.37 -13.02 -4.98
CA VAL A 144 -7.19 -13.74 -4.00
C VAL A 144 -6.40 -13.79 -2.70
N ALA A 145 -6.99 -13.37 -1.61
CA ALA A 145 -6.41 -13.46 -0.30
C ALA A 145 -7.29 -14.30 0.62
N TYR A 146 -6.64 -15.17 1.38
CA TYR A 146 -7.30 -15.92 2.45
C TYR A 146 -6.86 -15.33 3.79
N SER A 147 -7.84 -15.08 4.67
CA SER A 147 -7.58 -14.61 6.03
C SER A 147 -8.11 -15.59 7.08
N PHE A 148 -7.28 -15.77 8.10
CA PHE A 148 -7.60 -16.50 9.33
C PHE A 148 -7.56 -15.53 10.51
N LYS A 149 -8.60 -15.48 11.34
CA LYS A 149 -8.75 -14.59 12.51
C LYS A 149 -8.76 -15.36 13.80
#